data_cba551f95c0aa0e08900ba24292c136c
#
_entry.id   cba551f95c0aa0e08900ba24292c136c
#
_cell.length_a   1.000
_cell.length_b   1.000
_cell.length_c   1.000
_cell.angle_alpha   90.00
_cell.angle_beta   90.00
_cell.angle_gamma   90.00
#
_symmetry.space_group_name_H-M   'P 1'
#
loop_
_entity.id
_entity.type
_entity.pdbx_description
1 polymer ?
#
loop_
_entity_poly.entity_id
_entity_poly.type
_entity_poly.pdbx_seq_one_letter_code
_entity_poly.pdbx_strand_id
1 'polypeptide(L)'
;VLDIPRLFNDFLNFVSTIPAAFPELVNSDQISVFFQAVSSELSSITQNIVKSSISGIQSTITTLLYIILFPILVYFFLFDRKNIIEGCLKIIPGDRAMLSQVWSEMDVQLSNYVRGKVLEIFIVGVAAAILFASFGLNYGALLAVLVGLSVLIPFVGAFSVTIPIVIIGLLQFGLGPQFYLLIGLYLLLQFIDGNLLVPIIFSEAVKLHPIIIILAVFIFGSMFGFWGVFFSIPLATFIKAVWNAWPKMASSNEE
;
A
#
# COMPACT_ATOMS: atom_id res chain seq x y z
N VAL A 1 20.71 -13.95 -8.80
CA VAL A 1 21.27 -12.63 -8.46
C VAL A 1 20.62 -11.65 -9.41
N LEU A 2 19.91 -10.67 -8.87
CA LEU A 2 19.27 -9.59 -9.64
C LEU A 2 20.36 -8.76 -10.34
N ASP A 3 20.45 -8.86 -11.65
CA ASP A 3 21.33 -8.02 -12.48
C ASP A 3 20.71 -6.63 -12.68
N ILE A 4 20.44 -5.93 -11.55
CA ILE A 4 19.91 -4.55 -11.56
C ILE A 4 20.76 -3.62 -12.44
N PRO A 5 22.11 -3.68 -12.41
CA PRO A 5 22.94 -2.87 -13.30
C PRO A 5 22.70 -3.15 -14.78
N ARG A 6 22.39 -4.40 -15.15
CA ARG A 6 22.15 -4.79 -16.54
C ARG A 6 20.79 -4.27 -17.01
N LEU A 7 19.74 -4.47 -16.21
CA LEU A 7 18.41 -3.91 -16.50
C LEU A 7 18.44 -2.38 -16.60
N PHE A 8 19.23 -1.72 -15.77
CA PHE A 8 19.39 -0.28 -15.82
C PHE A 8 20.10 0.17 -17.10
N ASN A 9 21.18 -0.50 -17.50
CA ASN A 9 21.87 -0.21 -18.76
C ASN A 9 20.98 -0.48 -19.99
N ASP A 10 20.17 -1.54 -19.97
CA ASP A 10 19.22 -1.85 -21.04
C ASP A 10 18.14 -0.77 -21.12
N PHE A 11 17.65 -0.30 -19.98
CA PHE A 11 16.72 0.85 -19.92
C PHE A 11 17.36 2.13 -20.45
N LEU A 12 18.61 2.44 -20.07
CA LEU A 12 19.35 3.60 -20.58
C LEU A 12 19.51 3.54 -22.10
N ASN A 13 19.90 2.37 -22.63
CA ASN A 13 20.03 2.17 -24.07
C ASN A 13 18.70 2.32 -24.81
N PHE A 14 17.60 1.81 -24.24
CA PHE A 14 16.27 1.98 -24.81
C PHE A 14 15.85 3.45 -24.85
N VAL A 15 15.98 4.20 -23.74
CA VAL A 15 15.60 5.62 -23.69
C VAL A 15 16.44 6.46 -24.63
N SER A 16 17.71 6.11 -24.86
CA SER A 16 18.57 6.79 -25.84
C SER A 16 18.11 6.59 -27.30
N THR A 17 17.28 5.58 -27.59
CA THR A 17 16.70 5.36 -28.92
C THR A 17 15.41 6.16 -29.18
N ILE A 18 14.76 6.69 -28.13
CA ILE A 18 13.49 7.42 -28.23
C ILE A 18 13.59 8.69 -29.11
N PRO A 19 14.64 9.54 -29.01
CA PRO A 19 14.76 10.70 -29.90
C PRO A 19 14.87 10.36 -31.39
N ALA A 20 15.50 9.22 -31.68
CA ALA A 20 15.58 8.74 -33.07
C ALA A 20 14.24 8.25 -33.62
N ALA A 21 13.37 7.74 -32.73
CA ALA A 21 12.04 7.24 -33.07
C ALA A 21 10.99 8.38 -33.14
N PHE A 22 11.15 9.42 -32.30
CA PHE A 22 10.19 10.54 -32.18
C PHE A 22 10.89 11.91 -32.10
N PRO A 23 11.55 12.36 -33.15
CA PRO A 23 12.39 13.58 -33.15
C PRO A 23 11.60 14.88 -32.91
N GLU A 24 10.29 14.89 -33.16
CA GLU A 24 9.44 16.08 -32.99
C GLU A 24 8.92 16.24 -31.55
N LEU A 25 8.93 15.18 -30.75
CA LEU A 25 8.34 15.17 -29.40
C LEU A 25 9.38 15.28 -28.29
N VAL A 26 10.61 14.85 -28.54
CA VAL A 26 11.62 14.71 -27.48
C VAL A 26 12.99 15.19 -27.98
N ASN A 27 13.52 16.22 -27.32
CA ASN A 27 14.84 16.76 -27.64
C ASN A 27 15.94 15.96 -26.91
N SER A 28 17.04 15.65 -27.60
CA SER A 28 18.21 14.93 -27.05
C SER A 28 18.77 15.59 -25.78
N ASP A 29 18.69 16.92 -25.68
CA ASP A 29 19.15 17.66 -24.51
C ASP A 29 18.28 17.39 -23.27
N GLN A 30 16.98 17.28 -23.42
CA GLN A 30 16.04 16.95 -22.34
C GLN A 30 16.28 15.55 -21.79
N ILE A 31 16.58 14.60 -22.67
CA ILE A 31 16.95 13.25 -22.28
C ILE A 31 18.27 13.23 -21.51
N SER A 32 19.26 13.96 -21.94
CA SER A 32 20.55 14.01 -21.25
C SER A 32 20.44 14.59 -19.84
N VAL A 33 19.62 15.64 -19.65
CA VAL A 33 19.32 16.22 -18.33
C VAL A 33 18.57 15.24 -17.44
N PHE A 34 17.56 14.53 -18.00
CA PHE A 34 16.83 13.49 -17.28
C PHE A 34 17.77 12.35 -16.83
N PHE A 35 18.68 11.91 -17.72
CA PHE A 35 19.67 10.89 -17.39
C PHE A 35 20.62 11.31 -16.28
N GLN A 36 21.13 12.54 -16.32
CA GLN A 36 21.99 13.05 -15.27
C GLN A 36 21.25 13.10 -13.93
N ALA A 37 19.99 13.55 -13.92
CA ALA A 37 19.16 13.59 -12.72
C ALA A 37 18.92 12.17 -12.15
N VAL A 38 18.55 11.20 -12.99
CA VAL A 38 18.33 9.82 -12.55
C VAL A 38 19.62 9.16 -12.07
N SER A 39 20.73 9.35 -12.79
CA SER A 39 22.04 8.77 -12.41
C SER A 39 22.59 9.37 -11.10
N SER A 40 22.39 10.66 -10.87
CA SER A 40 22.77 11.33 -9.62
C SER A 40 21.94 10.82 -8.45
N GLU A 41 20.63 10.63 -8.64
CA GLU A 41 19.72 10.12 -7.62
C GLU A 41 20.03 8.65 -7.26
N LEU A 42 20.27 7.80 -8.26
CA LEU A 42 20.71 6.41 -8.03
C LEU A 42 22.04 6.33 -7.31
N SER A 43 22.99 7.20 -7.64
CA SER A 43 24.27 7.27 -6.95
C SER A 43 24.09 7.69 -5.49
N SER A 44 23.17 8.64 -5.22
CA SER A 44 22.85 9.08 -3.87
C SER A 44 22.18 7.95 -3.05
N ILE A 45 21.25 7.21 -3.66
CA ILE A 45 20.61 6.04 -3.04
C ILE A 45 21.65 4.96 -2.73
N THR A 46 22.54 4.66 -3.66
CA THR A 46 23.62 3.67 -3.46
C THR A 46 24.57 4.09 -2.34
N GLN A 47 24.98 5.36 -2.30
CA GLN A 47 25.81 5.90 -1.22
C GLN A 47 25.08 5.89 0.12
N ASN A 48 23.78 6.19 0.14
CA ASN A 48 22.98 6.14 1.34
C ASN A 48 22.80 4.70 1.86
N ILE A 49 22.63 3.71 0.97
CA ILE A 49 22.60 2.29 1.34
C ILE A 49 23.94 1.87 1.97
N VAL A 50 25.06 2.26 1.37
CA VAL A 50 26.39 1.94 1.92
C VAL A 50 26.63 2.65 3.26
N LYS A 51 26.28 3.94 3.38
CA LYS A 51 26.35 4.67 4.66
C LYS A 51 25.43 4.07 5.72
N SER A 52 24.21 3.69 5.35
CA SER A 52 23.26 3.03 6.25
C SER A 52 23.75 1.64 6.67
N SER A 53 24.49 0.94 5.84
CA SER A 53 25.10 -0.36 6.19
C SER A 53 26.19 -0.22 7.26
N ILE A 54 26.89 0.91 7.30
CA ILE A 54 27.93 1.18 8.32
C ILE A 54 27.32 1.70 9.62
N SER A 55 26.26 2.53 9.56
CA SER A 55 25.48 2.96 10.73
C SER A 55 24.51 1.89 11.24
N GLY A 56 24.39 0.78 10.51
CA GLY A 56 23.38 -0.25 10.69
C GLY A 56 23.52 -1.14 11.92
N ILE A 57 24.63 -1.11 12.65
CA ILE A 57 24.77 -1.94 13.86
C ILE A 57 23.77 -1.50 14.93
N GLN A 58 23.54 -0.21 15.09
CA GLN A 58 22.58 0.33 16.07
C GLN A 58 21.12 0.09 15.63
N SER A 59 20.83 0.21 14.33
CA SER A 59 19.50 -0.12 13.78
C SER A 59 19.22 -1.64 13.78
N THR A 60 20.25 -2.48 13.62
CA THR A 60 20.10 -3.94 13.64
C THR A 60 19.69 -4.42 15.05
N ILE A 61 20.30 -3.91 16.11
CA ILE A 61 19.92 -4.26 17.49
C ILE A 61 18.47 -3.84 17.76
N THR A 62 18.09 -2.62 17.35
CA THR A 62 16.73 -2.12 17.51
C THR A 62 15.73 -2.98 16.73
N THR A 63 16.05 -3.35 15.50
CA THR A 63 15.21 -4.23 14.66
C THR A 63 15.07 -5.62 15.28
N LEU A 64 16.16 -6.21 15.77
CA LEU A 64 16.11 -7.51 16.47
C LEU A 64 15.26 -7.45 17.74
N LEU A 65 15.38 -6.36 18.52
CA LEU A 65 14.51 -6.15 19.68
C LEU A 65 13.04 -6.09 19.28
N TYR A 66 12.68 -5.37 18.21
CA TYR A 66 11.29 -5.34 17.73
C TYR A 66 10.81 -6.70 17.24
N ILE A 67 11.62 -7.44 16.50
CA ILE A 67 11.27 -8.79 16.02
C ILE A 67 10.99 -9.75 17.19
N ILE A 68 11.71 -9.60 18.31
CA ILE A 68 11.52 -10.45 19.49
C ILE A 68 10.39 -9.93 20.36
N LEU A 69 10.38 -8.62 20.67
CA LEU A 69 9.41 -8.03 21.61
C LEU A 69 8.00 -7.99 21.03
N PHE A 70 7.85 -7.75 19.71
CA PHE A 70 6.54 -7.61 19.10
C PHE A 70 5.68 -8.88 19.22
N PRO A 71 6.16 -10.08 18.84
CA PRO A 71 5.40 -11.31 19.05
C PRO A 71 5.09 -11.59 20.53
N ILE A 72 6.02 -11.27 21.42
CA ILE A 72 5.83 -11.44 22.85
C ILE A 72 4.72 -10.51 23.36
N LEU A 73 4.73 -9.24 22.96
CA LEU A 73 3.67 -8.28 23.29
C LEU A 73 2.32 -8.74 22.75
N VAL A 74 2.26 -9.16 21.48
CA VAL A 74 1.03 -9.69 20.88
C VAL A 74 0.51 -10.89 21.69
N TYR A 75 1.40 -11.83 22.05
CA TYR A 75 1.03 -12.97 22.88
C TYR A 75 0.43 -12.55 24.22
N PHE A 76 1.06 -11.62 24.94
CA PHE A 76 0.54 -11.15 26.22
C PHE A 76 -0.76 -10.37 26.08
N PHE A 77 -0.90 -9.53 25.05
CA PHE A 77 -2.15 -8.84 24.77
C PHE A 77 -3.31 -9.81 24.47
N LEU A 78 -3.03 -10.92 23.79
CA LEU A 78 -4.05 -11.95 23.53
C LEU A 78 -4.34 -12.78 24.78
N PHE A 79 -3.29 -13.16 25.53
CA PHE A 79 -3.39 -14.00 26.73
C PHE A 79 -4.13 -13.27 27.86
N ASP A 80 -3.74 -12.02 28.15
CA ASP A 80 -4.30 -11.21 29.23
C ASP A 80 -5.44 -10.28 28.76
N ARG A 81 -6.01 -10.50 27.58
CA ARG A 81 -7.05 -9.65 26.98
C ARG A 81 -8.14 -9.24 27.98
N LYS A 82 -8.65 -10.18 28.79
CA LYS A 82 -9.72 -9.90 29.75
C LYS A 82 -9.27 -8.94 30.84
N ASN A 83 -8.12 -9.20 31.45
CA ASN A 83 -7.57 -8.40 32.56
C ASN A 83 -7.23 -6.97 32.06
N ILE A 84 -6.69 -6.86 30.84
CA ILE A 84 -6.36 -5.57 30.24
C ILE A 84 -7.63 -4.76 29.99
N ILE A 85 -8.66 -5.37 29.38
CA ILE A 85 -9.94 -4.70 29.12
C ILE A 85 -10.61 -4.28 30.43
N GLU A 86 -10.65 -5.15 31.45
CA GLU A 86 -11.22 -4.81 32.75
C GLU A 86 -10.44 -3.69 33.45
N GLY A 87 -9.10 -3.69 33.32
CA GLY A 87 -8.26 -2.61 33.81
C GLY A 87 -8.56 -1.26 33.15
N CYS A 88 -8.66 -1.24 31.81
CA CYS A 88 -9.03 -0.06 31.05
C CYS A 88 -10.45 0.43 31.41
N LEU A 89 -11.39 -0.49 31.58
CA LEU A 89 -12.77 -0.16 31.96
C LEU A 89 -12.91 0.48 33.34
N LYS A 90 -11.96 0.24 34.27
CA LYS A 90 -11.95 0.90 35.59
C LYS A 90 -11.61 2.39 35.51
N ILE A 91 -10.87 2.80 34.50
CA ILE A 91 -10.45 4.21 34.30
C ILE A 91 -11.54 5.04 33.64
N ILE A 92 -12.48 4.38 32.95
CA ILE A 92 -13.54 5.05 32.16
C ILE A 92 -14.75 5.38 33.03
N PRO A 93 -15.32 6.61 32.96
CA PRO A 93 -16.49 7.02 33.71
C PRO A 93 -17.73 6.13 33.48
N GLY A 94 -18.71 6.19 34.40
CA GLY A 94 -19.80 5.23 34.53
C GLY A 94 -20.78 5.09 33.37
N ASP A 95 -20.99 6.09 32.53
CA ASP A 95 -21.87 5.98 31.34
C ASP A 95 -21.08 5.41 30.15
N ARG A 96 -21.24 4.10 29.96
CA ARG A 96 -20.46 3.31 28.99
C ARG A 96 -21.23 2.96 27.73
N ALA A 97 -22.47 3.40 27.58
CA ALA A 97 -23.32 3.02 26.46
C ALA A 97 -22.68 3.41 25.13
N MET A 98 -22.23 4.66 25.01
CA MET A 98 -21.53 5.17 23.82
C MET A 98 -20.24 4.40 23.52
N LEU A 99 -19.42 4.18 24.53
CA LEU A 99 -18.14 3.45 24.37
C LEU A 99 -18.36 2.01 23.96
N SER A 100 -19.34 1.33 24.55
CA SER A 100 -19.70 -0.05 24.22
C SER A 100 -20.17 -0.15 22.76
N GLN A 101 -20.97 0.79 22.31
CA GLN A 101 -21.44 0.84 20.93
C GLN A 101 -20.29 1.05 19.95
N VAL A 102 -19.45 2.07 20.18
CA VAL A 102 -18.29 2.36 19.32
C VAL A 102 -17.32 1.19 19.30
N TRP A 103 -17.05 0.57 20.46
CA TRP A 103 -16.17 -0.58 20.55
C TRP A 103 -16.68 -1.78 19.76
N SER A 104 -17.97 -2.12 19.94
CA SER A 104 -18.61 -3.22 19.21
C SER A 104 -18.58 -3.00 17.68
N GLU A 105 -18.87 -1.79 17.26
CA GLU A 105 -18.82 -1.43 15.83
C GLU A 105 -17.40 -1.54 15.27
N MET A 106 -16.39 -1.07 16.02
CA MET A 106 -15.00 -1.10 15.61
C MET A 106 -14.41 -2.52 15.57
N ASP A 107 -14.76 -3.39 16.54
CA ASP A 107 -14.28 -4.79 16.57
C ASP A 107 -14.72 -5.54 15.30
N VAL A 108 -15.98 -5.36 14.90
CA VAL A 108 -16.53 -5.97 13.68
C VAL A 108 -15.88 -5.36 12.43
N GLN A 109 -15.78 -4.03 12.34
CA GLN A 109 -15.25 -3.36 11.16
C GLN A 109 -13.77 -3.65 10.96
N LEU A 110 -12.96 -3.60 12.03
CA LEU A 110 -11.52 -3.89 11.96
C LEU A 110 -11.27 -5.35 11.58
N SER A 111 -12.03 -6.27 12.18
CA SER A 111 -11.95 -7.70 11.89
C SER A 111 -12.25 -7.99 10.42
N ASN A 112 -13.34 -7.41 9.90
CA ASN A 112 -13.74 -7.56 8.50
C ASN A 112 -12.73 -6.91 7.55
N TYR A 113 -12.19 -5.74 7.93
CA TYR A 113 -11.17 -5.06 7.14
C TYR A 113 -9.89 -5.89 7.01
N VAL A 114 -9.34 -6.39 8.12
CA VAL A 114 -8.10 -7.19 8.10
C VAL A 114 -8.29 -8.47 7.30
N ARG A 115 -9.40 -9.20 7.55
CA ARG A 115 -9.71 -10.42 6.77
C ARG A 115 -9.89 -10.11 5.29
N GLY A 116 -10.60 -9.03 4.97
CA GLY A 116 -10.80 -8.57 3.59
C GLY A 116 -9.49 -8.24 2.91
N LYS A 117 -8.58 -7.52 3.59
CA LYS A 117 -7.25 -7.18 3.03
C LYS A 117 -6.38 -8.41 2.79
N VAL A 118 -6.37 -9.36 3.71
CA VAL A 118 -5.65 -10.62 3.50
C VAL A 118 -6.20 -11.36 2.27
N LEU A 119 -7.51 -11.44 2.14
CA LEU A 119 -8.15 -12.12 1.01
C LEU A 119 -7.86 -11.40 -0.32
N GLU A 120 -7.93 -10.06 -0.34
CA GLU A 120 -7.61 -9.21 -1.50
C GLU A 120 -6.16 -9.42 -1.95
N ILE A 121 -5.19 -9.40 -1.02
CA ILE A 121 -3.78 -9.68 -1.31
C ILE A 121 -3.60 -11.01 -2.05
N PHE A 122 -4.25 -12.07 -1.54
CA PHE A 122 -4.14 -13.40 -2.14
C PHE A 122 -4.81 -13.45 -3.52
N ILE A 123 -6.01 -12.94 -3.68
CA ILE A 123 -6.74 -12.99 -4.95
C ILE A 123 -5.99 -12.21 -6.01
N VAL A 124 -5.64 -10.95 -5.72
CA VAL A 124 -4.96 -10.06 -6.68
C VAL A 124 -3.55 -10.55 -6.97
N GLY A 125 -2.82 -11.00 -5.93
CA GLY A 125 -1.48 -11.56 -6.09
C GLY A 125 -1.47 -12.84 -6.96
N VAL A 126 -2.40 -13.76 -6.72
CA VAL A 126 -2.52 -15.00 -7.53
C VAL A 126 -2.95 -14.68 -8.96
N ALA A 127 -3.92 -13.79 -9.14
CA ALA A 127 -4.35 -13.37 -10.47
C ALA A 127 -3.20 -12.71 -11.26
N ALA A 128 -2.44 -11.84 -10.62
CA ALA A 128 -1.23 -11.25 -11.21
C ALA A 128 -0.16 -12.31 -11.51
N ALA A 129 0.05 -13.30 -10.64
CA ALA A 129 0.99 -14.39 -10.87
C ALA A 129 0.62 -15.21 -12.11
N ILE A 130 -0.65 -15.57 -12.25
CA ILE A 130 -1.16 -16.29 -13.43
C ILE A 130 -0.97 -15.44 -14.69
N LEU A 131 -1.33 -14.15 -14.64
CA LEU A 131 -1.16 -13.23 -15.75
C LEU A 131 0.31 -13.15 -16.18
N PHE A 132 1.22 -12.85 -15.26
CA PHE A 132 2.64 -12.68 -15.60
C PHE A 132 3.31 -13.99 -16.04
N ALA A 133 2.92 -15.12 -15.45
CA ALA A 133 3.38 -16.43 -15.87
C ALA A 133 2.92 -16.77 -17.30
N SER A 134 1.70 -16.42 -17.70
CA SER A 134 1.16 -16.68 -19.04
C SER A 134 1.92 -15.92 -20.14
N PHE A 135 2.50 -14.75 -19.80
CA PHE A 135 3.36 -13.98 -20.71
C PHE A 135 4.83 -14.36 -20.59
N GLY A 136 5.23 -15.20 -19.64
CA GLY A 136 6.64 -15.46 -19.34
C GLY A 136 7.40 -14.20 -18.94
N LEU A 137 6.73 -13.29 -18.19
CA LEU A 137 7.32 -12.02 -17.78
C LEU A 137 8.50 -12.26 -16.84
N ASN A 138 9.63 -11.66 -17.14
CA ASN A 138 10.80 -11.69 -16.27
C ASN A 138 10.45 -11.11 -14.90
N TYR A 139 10.91 -11.78 -13.84
CA TYR A 139 10.56 -11.42 -12.45
C TYR A 139 9.05 -11.48 -12.15
N GLY A 140 8.24 -12.17 -12.98
CA GLY A 140 6.79 -12.20 -12.85
C GLY A 140 6.30 -12.62 -11.47
N ALA A 141 6.94 -13.61 -10.83
CA ALA A 141 6.59 -14.03 -9.47
C ALA A 141 6.83 -12.91 -8.44
N LEU A 142 7.96 -12.21 -8.52
CA LEU A 142 8.26 -11.08 -7.64
C LEU A 142 7.27 -9.94 -7.85
N LEU A 143 7.00 -9.59 -9.11
CA LEU A 143 6.04 -8.55 -9.46
C LEU A 143 4.63 -8.90 -8.98
N ALA A 144 4.21 -10.17 -9.07
CA ALA A 144 2.92 -10.63 -8.59
C ALA A 144 2.78 -10.49 -7.05
N VAL A 145 3.84 -10.82 -6.31
CA VAL A 145 3.87 -10.59 -4.86
C VAL A 145 3.78 -9.09 -4.55
N LEU A 146 4.52 -8.25 -5.29
CA LEU A 146 4.44 -6.79 -5.13
C LEU A 146 3.05 -6.25 -5.46
N VAL A 147 2.39 -6.75 -6.51
CA VAL A 147 1.00 -6.39 -6.85
C VAL A 147 0.05 -6.78 -5.72
N GLY A 148 0.14 -8.01 -5.21
CA GLY A 148 -0.66 -8.43 -4.07
C GLY A 148 -0.44 -7.56 -2.84
N LEU A 149 0.82 -7.29 -2.47
CA LEU A 149 1.13 -6.45 -1.32
C LEU A 149 0.77 -4.97 -1.54
N SER A 150 0.75 -4.50 -2.78
CA SER A 150 0.45 -3.10 -3.09
C SER A 150 -0.96 -2.68 -2.70
N VAL A 151 -1.91 -3.63 -2.63
CA VAL A 151 -3.30 -3.35 -2.21
C VAL A 151 -3.42 -2.88 -0.76
N LEU A 152 -2.35 -3.06 0.06
CA LEU A 152 -2.28 -2.53 1.42
C LEU A 152 -2.34 -1.00 1.45
N ILE A 153 -1.82 -0.34 0.43
CA ILE A 153 -1.75 1.12 0.31
C ILE A 153 -2.77 1.57 -0.74
N PRO A 154 -3.96 2.04 -0.36
CA PRO A 154 -4.99 2.45 -1.31
C PRO A 154 -4.45 3.46 -2.34
N PHE A 155 -4.77 3.27 -3.61
CA PHE A 155 -4.38 4.10 -4.77
C PHE A 155 -2.88 4.15 -5.04
N VAL A 156 -2.06 4.48 -4.05
CA VAL A 156 -0.60 4.66 -4.18
C VAL A 156 0.10 3.33 -4.49
N GLY A 157 -0.36 2.24 -3.86
CA GLY A 157 0.24 0.92 -4.05
C GLY A 157 0.12 0.45 -5.50
N ALA A 158 -1.08 0.46 -6.05
CA ALA A 158 -1.34 0.07 -7.44
C ALA A 158 -0.50 0.90 -8.43
N PHE A 159 -0.46 2.24 -8.24
CA PHE A 159 0.33 3.12 -9.08
C PHE A 159 1.84 2.80 -8.99
N SER A 160 2.37 2.63 -7.79
CA SER A 160 3.80 2.38 -7.56
C SER A 160 4.28 1.09 -8.20
N VAL A 161 3.47 0.02 -8.15
CA VAL A 161 3.83 -1.29 -8.73
C VAL A 161 3.62 -1.31 -10.25
N THR A 162 2.74 -0.48 -10.80
CA THR A 162 2.56 -0.34 -12.25
C THR A 162 3.86 0.08 -12.92
N ILE A 163 4.65 0.96 -12.29
CA ILE A 163 5.92 1.46 -12.86
C ILE A 163 6.89 0.31 -13.20
N PRO A 164 7.30 -0.55 -12.27
CA PRO A 164 8.21 -1.64 -12.59
C PRO A 164 7.62 -2.65 -13.57
N ILE A 165 6.31 -2.89 -13.57
CA ILE A 165 5.66 -3.80 -14.53
C ILE A 165 5.78 -3.24 -15.95
N VAL A 166 5.50 -1.94 -16.12
CA VAL A 166 5.62 -1.27 -17.41
C VAL A 166 7.07 -1.29 -17.89
N ILE A 167 8.03 -0.97 -17.03
CA ILE A 167 9.46 -0.95 -17.38
C ILE A 167 9.93 -2.35 -17.81
N ILE A 168 9.67 -3.37 -17.00
CA ILE A 168 10.13 -4.74 -17.29
C ILE A 168 9.43 -5.29 -18.53
N GLY A 169 8.12 -5.06 -18.66
CA GLY A 169 7.37 -5.46 -19.85
C GLY A 169 7.87 -4.79 -21.13
N LEU A 170 8.19 -3.50 -21.04
CA LEU A 170 8.73 -2.74 -22.17
C LEU A 170 10.13 -3.21 -22.58
N LEU A 171 11.01 -3.46 -21.61
CA LEU A 171 12.36 -3.97 -21.85
C LEU A 171 12.35 -5.39 -22.44
N GLN A 172 11.39 -6.22 -22.03
CA GLN A 172 11.30 -7.61 -22.48
C GLN A 172 10.64 -7.75 -23.85
N PHE A 173 9.55 -7.03 -24.11
CA PHE A 173 8.72 -7.19 -25.31
C PHE A 173 8.84 -6.04 -26.32
N GLY A 174 9.53 -4.95 -25.95
CA GLY A 174 9.53 -3.71 -26.74
C GLY A 174 8.13 -3.10 -26.85
N LEU A 175 7.94 -2.15 -27.77
CA LEU A 175 6.64 -1.56 -28.12
C LEU A 175 5.86 -2.47 -29.08
N GLY A 176 5.73 -3.75 -28.71
CA GLY A 176 5.05 -4.75 -29.53
C GLY A 176 3.64 -5.12 -29.02
N PRO A 177 2.88 -5.90 -29.80
CA PRO A 177 1.53 -6.34 -29.41
C PRO A 177 1.48 -7.07 -28.06
N GLN A 178 2.53 -7.82 -27.72
CA GLN A 178 2.63 -8.53 -26.45
C GLN A 178 2.70 -7.58 -25.25
N PHE A 179 3.45 -6.47 -25.37
CA PHE A 179 3.51 -5.44 -24.35
C PHE A 179 2.15 -4.79 -24.11
N TYR A 180 1.49 -4.35 -25.19
CA TYR A 180 0.17 -3.70 -25.07
C TYR A 180 -0.87 -4.65 -24.48
N LEU A 181 -0.84 -5.95 -24.84
CA LEU A 181 -1.74 -6.94 -24.30
C LEU A 181 -1.47 -7.21 -22.82
N LEU A 182 -0.20 -7.33 -22.41
CA LEU A 182 0.19 -7.47 -21.01
C LEU A 182 -0.32 -6.29 -20.17
N ILE A 183 -0.03 -5.07 -20.60
CA ILE A 183 -0.43 -3.87 -19.87
C ILE A 183 -1.95 -3.72 -19.87
N GLY A 184 -2.63 -4.00 -20.98
CA GLY A 184 -4.09 -3.96 -21.07
C GLY A 184 -4.75 -4.94 -20.09
N LEU A 185 -4.28 -6.17 -20.01
CA LEU A 185 -4.80 -7.18 -19.09
C LEU A 185 -4.44 -6.86 -17.63
N TYR A 186 -3.27 -6.30 -17.36
CA TYR A 186 -2.90 -5.84 -16.04
C TYR A 186 -3.78 -4.66 -15.58
N LEU A 187 -4.04 -3.67 -16.45
CA LEU A 187 -4.96 -2.57 -16.13
C LEU A 187 -6.40 -3.07 -15.95
N LEU A 188 -6.83 -4.08 -16.73
CA LEU A 188 -8.11 -4.75 -16.52
C LEU A 188 -8.17 -5.44 -15.15
N LEU A 189 -7.10 -6.12 -14.73
CA LEU A 189 -7.00 -6.71 -13.39
C LEU A 189 -7.15 -5.63 -12.31
N GLN A 190 -6.45 -4.52 -12.42
CA GLN A 190 -6.56 -3.39 -11.49
C GLN A 190 -7.97 -2.76 -11.49
N PHE A 191 -8.59 -2.67 -12.67
CA PHE A 191 -9.95 -2.18 -12.79
C PHE A 191 -10.97 -3.12 -12.09
N ILE A 192 -10.82 -4.42 -12.26
CA ILE A 192 -11.65 -5.44 -11.60
C ILE A 192 -11.43 -5.40 -10.09
N ASP A 193 -10.19 -5.27 -9.64
CA ASP A 193 -9.87 -5.12 -8.22
C ASP A 193 -10.59 -3.92 -7.61
N GLY A 194 -10.37 -2.72 -8.12
CA GLY A 194 -10.93 -1.50 -7.57
C GLY A 194 -12.46 -1.37 -7.69
N ASN A 195 -13.08 -1.90 -8.74
CA ASN A 195 -14.50 -1.69 -9.02
C ASN A 195 -15.40 -2.89 -8.70
N LEU A 196 -14.85 -4.10 -8.62
CA LEU A 196 -15.59 -5.31 -8.29
C LEU A 196 -15.13 -5.95 -6.98
N LEU A 197 -13.85 -6.25 -6.86
CA LEU A 197 -13.32 -7.01 -5.73
C LEU A 197 -13.42 -6.23 -4.44
N VAL A 198 -12.96 -4.97 -4.43
CA VAL A 198 -13.03 -4.10 -3.25
C VAL A 198 -14.48 -3.90 -2.78
N PRO A 199 -15.47 -3.53 -3.62
CA PRO A 199 -16.86 -3.45 -3.19
C PRO A 199 -17.44 -4.77 -2.67
N ILE A 200 -17.08 -5.91 -3.27
CA ILE A 200 -17.59 -7.22 -2.83
C ILE A 200 -17.01 -7.59 -1.46
N ILE A 201 -15.72 -7.41 -1.27
CA ILE A 201 -15.01 -7.78 -0.02
C ILE A 201 -15.40 -6.84 1.13
N PHE A 202 -15.53 -5.53 0.86
CA PHE A 202 -15.70 -4.50 1.87
C PHE A 202 -17.11 -3.86 1.88
N SER A 203 -18.12 -4.48 1.24
CA SER A 203 -19.46 -3.90 1.03
C SER A 203 -20.14 -3.39 2.31
N GLU A 204 -19.86 -4.02 3.46
CA GLU A 204 -20.40 -3.62 4.75
C GLU A 204 -19.43 -2.75 5.59
N ALA A 205 -18.13 -2.88 5.36
CA ALA A 205 -17.11 -2.25 6.19
C ALA A 205 -16.79 -0.80 5.80
N VAL A 206 -16.98 -0.40 4.53
CA VAL A 206 -16.50 0.90 4.04
C VAL A 206 -17.63 1.71 3.40
N LYS A 207 -18.55 2.22 4.24
CA LYS A 207 -19.53 3.25 3.82
C LYS A 207 -18.94 4.65 3.92
N LEU A 208 -17.72 4.86 3.38
CA LEU A 208 -17.04 6.16 3.35
C LEU A 208 -17.00 6.70 1.92
N HIS A 209 -17.15 8.02 1.80
CA HIS A 209 -16.95 8.68 0.52
C HIS A 209 -15.47 8.58 0.10
N PRO A 210 -15.14 8.35 -1.20
CA PRO A 210 -13.74 8.22 -1.66
C PRO A 210 -12.83 9.37 -1.21
N ILE A 211 -13.33 10.59 -1.17
CA ILE A 211 -12.58 11.77 -0.71
C ILE A 211 -12.13 11.59 0.75
N ILE A 212 -12.98 11.01 1.61
CA ILE A 212 -12.64 10.78 3.03
C ILE A 212 -11.52 9.76 3.13
N ILE A 213 -11.54 8.73 2.28
CA ILE A 213 -10.47 7.71 2.23
C ILE A 213 -9.14 8.38 1.84
N ILE A 214 -9.14 9.19 0.78
CA ILE A 214 -7.95 9.91 0.33
C ILE A 214 -7.41 10.83 1.43
N LEU A 215 -8.27 11.64 2.06
CA LEU A 215 -7.88 12.50 3.17
C LEU A 215 -7.33 11.71 4.36
N ALA A 216 -7.96 10.58 4.71
CA ALA A 216 -7.49 9.72 5.77
C ALA A 216 -6.09 9.15 5.47
N VAL A 217 -5.84 8.70 4.23
CA VAL A 217 -4.52 8.24 3.79
C VAL A 217 -3.47 9.33 3.95
N PHE A 218 -3.77 10.58 3.54
CA PHE A 218 -2.84 11.70 3.69
C PHE A 218 -2.60 12.07 5.16
N ILE A 219 -3.67 12.23 5.95
CA ILE A 219 -3.56 12.64 7.35
C ILE A 219 -2.86 11.56 8.17
N PHE A 220 -3.37 10.35 8.17
CA PHE A 220 -2.80 9.27 8.99
C PHE A 220 -1.45 8.78 8.45
N GLY A 221 -1.26 8.83 7.13
CA GLY A 221 0.02 8.53 6.50
C GLY A 221 1.12 9.50 6.93
N SER A 222 0.81 10.80 7.02
CA SER A 222 1.76 11.80 7.50
C SER A 222 2.08 11.66 9.00
N MET A 223 1.11 11.21 9.82
CA MET A 223 1.29 11.07 11.27
C MET A 223 2.00 9.76 11.65
N PHE A 224 1.65 8.65 11.02
CA PHE A 224 2.07 7.30 11.43
C PHE A 224 2.80 6.53 10.32
N GLY A 225 3.15 7.19 9.20
CA GLY A 225 3.84 6.57 8.07
C GLY A 225 3.05 5.40 7.47
N PHE A 226 3.75 4.32 7.11
CA PHE A 226 3.16 3.12 6.51
C PHE A 226 1.94 2.58 7.29
N TRP A 227 2.04 2.48 8.61
CA TRP A 227 0.95 1.98 9.44
C TRP A 227 -0.27 2.91 9.44
N GLY A 228 -0.05 4.22 9.35
CA GLY A 228 -1.13 5.20 9.19
C GLY A 228 -1.88 5.04 7.87
N VAL A 229 -1.15 4.79 6.77
CA VAL A 229 -1.76 4.51 5.47
C VAL A 229 -2.55 3.20 5.50
N PHE A 230 -1.96 2.13 6.03
CA PHE A 230 -2.60 0.82 6.15
C PHE A 230 -3.90 0.89 6.96
N PHE A 231 -3.87 1.52 8.13
CA PHE A 231 -5.03 1.65 9.01
C PHE A 231 -5.89 2.90 8.72
N SER A 232 -5.65 3.62 7.63
CA SER A 232 -6.37 4.87 7.30
C SER A 232 -7.89 4.67 7.23
N ILE A 233 -8.35 3.59 6.62
CA ILE A 233 -9.78 3.27 6.49
C ILE A 233 -10.40 2.92 7.85
N PRO A 234 -9.85 1.97 8.64
CA PRO A 234 -10.32 1.74 10.00
C PRO A 234 -10.31 2.99 10.90
N LEU A 235 -9.28 3.83 10.82
CA LEU A 235 -9.21 5.07 11.60
C LEU A 235 -10.29 6.09 11.17
N ALA A 236 -10.53 6.23 9.87
CA ALA A 236 -11.61 7.07 9.37
C ALA A 236 -12.99 6.55 9.78
N THR A 237 -13.21 5.24 9.77
CA THR A 237 -14.46 4.63 10.24
C THR A 237 -14.63 4.78 11.75
N PHE A 238 -13.54 4.71 12.52
CA PHE A 238 -13.55 5.00 13.96
C PHE A 238 -13.99 6.43 14.24
N ILE A 239 -13.42 7.44 13.57
CA ILE A 239 -13.85 8.82 13.73
C ILE A 239 -15.34 8.98 13.40
N LYS A 240 -15.80 8.33 12.32
CA LYS A 240 -17.21 8.33 11.94
C LYS A 240 -18.10 7.67 13.00
N ALA A 241 -17.68 6.53 13.57
CA ALA A 241 -18.42 5.85 14.63
C ALA A 241 -18.52 6.71 15.88
N VAL A 242 -17.43 7.36 16.29
CA VAL A 242 -17.42 8.31 17.41
C VAL A 242 -18.35 9.50 17.11
N TRP A 243 -18.27 10.06 15.91
CA TRP A 243 -19.13 11.17 15.49
C TRP A 243 -20.62 10.80 15.52
N ASN A 244 -20.97 9.62 15.08
CA ASN A 244 -22.35 9.13 15.06
C ASN A 244 -22.87 8.81 16.47
N ALA A 245 -22.00 8.32 17.35
CA ALA A 245 -22.33 8.00 18.72
C ALA A 245 -22.31 9.24 19.64
N TRP A 246 -21.68 10.35 19.18
CA TRP A 246 -21.66 11.59 19.96
C TRP A 246 -23.09 12.08 20.20
N PRO A 247 -23.49 12.38 21.45
CA PRO A 247 -24.83 12.87 21.74
C PRO A 247 -25.07 14.12 20.89
N LYS A 248 -25.98 14.04 19.92
CA LYS A 248 -26.52 15.23 19.28
C LYS A 248 -27.19 15.98 20.44
N MET A 249 -26.67 17.16 20.77
CA MET A 249 -27.40 18.06 21.66
C MET A 249 -28.79 18.15 21.06
N ALA A 250 -29.73 17.54 21.74
CA ALA A 250 -31.12 17.66 21.37
C ALA A 250 -31.37 19.15 21.31
N SER A 251 -31.71 19.66 20.16
CA SER A 251 -32.40 20.92 20.00
C SER A 251 -33.80 20.73 20.63
N SER A 252 -33.82 20.57 21.94
CA SER A 252 -34.99 20.70 22.76
C SER A 252 -35.10 22.17 23.10
N ASN A 253 -35.58 22.94 22.17
CA ASN A 253 -36.28 24.17 22.45
C ASN A 253 -36.95 24.56 21.15
N GLU A 254 -38.21 24.19 21.08
CA GLU A 254 -39.26 25.00 20.45
C GLU A 254 -40.50 24.13 20.39
N GLU A 255 -41.25 24.14 21.49
CA GLU A 255 -42.68 24.45 21.50
C GLU A 255 -43.09 24.81 22.94
#